data_7905743d28e665637a9e8d2d6d3595be
#
_entry.id   7905743d28e665637a9e8d2d6d3595be
#
_cell.length_a   1.000
_cell.length_b   1.000
_cell.length_c   1.000
_cell.angle_alpha   90.00
_cell.angle_beta   90.00
_cell.angle_gamma   90.00
#
_symmetry.space_group_name_H-M   'P 1'
#
loop_
_entity.id
_entity.type
_entity.pdbx_description
1 polymer ?
#
loop_
_entity_poly.entity_id
_entity_poly.type
_entity_poly.pdbx_seq_one_letter_code
_entity_poly.pdbx_strand_id
1 'polypeptide(L)'
;MSDTFNAVLPAEWAPQSGIQLTWPHAGTDWAHMLTEVQVCFAAIAREITQRELLLIVTPEPEEVKKQISATVNMQNVRFMECETNDTWARDHGAITMLDSEGASLLDFMFNGWGLKFASDKDNLITRQAVKVGFLNGRYVNRLGFVLEGGSIES
;
A
#
# COMPACT_ATOMS: atom_id res chain seq x y z
N MET A 1 -30.55 -10.32 -13.44
CA MET A 1 -29.95 -9.19 -14.16
C MET A 1 -28.45 -9.31 -13.94
N SER A 2 -27.69 -9.56 -14.99
CA SER A 2 -26.21 -9.58 -14.88
C SER A 2 -25.76 -8.14 -14.76
N ASP A 3 -25.39 -7.72 -13.56
CA ASP A 3 -24.64 -6.49 -13.40
C ASP A 3 -23.33 -6.66 -14.16
N THR A 4 -23.30 -6.20 -15.40
CA THR A 4 -22.06 -6.02 -16.14
C THR A 4 -21.31 -4.92 -15.41
N PHE A 5 -20.36 -5.30 -14.60
CA PHE A 5 -19.42 -4.41 -13.95
C PHE A 5 -18.57 -3.79 -15.06
N ASN A 6 -18.92 -2.58 -15.49
CA ASN A 6 -18.17 -1.83 -16.50
C ASN A 6 -16.96 -1.12 -15.86
N ALA A 7 -16.28 -1.79 -14.91
CA ALA A 7 -15.10 -1.26 -14.28
C ALA A 7 -13.86 -1.70 -15.06
N VAL A 8 -12.89 -0.79 -15.17
CA VAL A 8 -11.63 -1.00 -15.88
C VAL A 8 -10.49 -0.99 -14.87
N LEU A 9 -9.56 -1.94 -15.00
CA LEU A 9 -8.27 -1.86 -14.34
C LEU A 9 -7.44 -0.79 -15.07
N PRO A 10 -7.02 0.32 -14.42
CA PRO A 10 -6.22 1.34 -15.07
C PRO A 10 -4.87 0.76 -15.51
N ALA A 11 -4.36 1.23 -16.66
CA ALA A 11 -2.99 0.94 -17.05
C ALA A 11 -2.00 1.49 -16.00
N GLU A 12 -0.85 0.86 -15.85
CA GLU A 12 0.14 1.25 -14.82
C GLU A 12 0.64 2.69 -14.97
N TRP A 13 0.61 3.24 -16.17
CA TRP A 13 0.97 4.64 -16.44
C TRP A 13 -0.20 5.61 -16.37
N ALA A 14 -1.40 5.16 -15.98
CA ALA A 14 -2.54 6.05 -15.80
C ALA A 14 -2.29 7.01 -14.63
N PRO A 15 -2.87 8.24 -14.65
CA PRO A 15 -2.76 9.16 -13.54
C PRO A 15 -3.21 8.52 -12.23
N GLN A 16 -2.40 8.65 -11.19
CA GLN A 16 -2.68 8.12 -9.86
C GLN A 16 -2.72 9.24 -8.81
N SER A 17 -3.39 9.00 -7.69
CA SER A 17 -3.57 9.99 -6.62
C SER A 17 -2.44 9.97 -5.59
N GLY A 18 -1.66 8.91 -5.55
CA GLY A 18 -0.56 8.71 -4.62
C GLY A 18 -0.08 7.27 -4.58
N ILE A 19 1.00 7.06 -3.87
CA ILE A 19 1.67 5.76 -3.72
C ILE A 19 1.63 5.34 -2.25
N GLN A 20 1.45 4.05 -1.99
CA GLN A 20 1.62 3.44 -0.67
C GLN A 20 2.99 2.77 -0.57
N LEU A 21 3.71 3.05 0.51
CA LEU A 21 4.84 2.26 0.97
C LEU A 21 4.52 1.65 2.33
N THR A 22 4.79 0.37 2.48
CA THR A 22 4.80 -0.31 3.77
C THR A 22 6.24 -0.33 4.25
N TRP A 23 6.52 0.41 5.34
CA TRP A 23 7.89 0.73 5.75
C TRP A 23 8.59 -0.47 6.40
N PRO A 24 9.86 -0.75 6.05
CA PRO A 24 10.62 -1.83 6.65
C PRO A 24 10.94 -1.56 8.12
N HIS A 25 10.75 -2.55 8.96
CA HIS A 25 11.05 -2.52 10.39
C HIS A 25 11.64 -3.86 10.87
N ALA A 26 12.03 -3.94 12.12
CA ALA A 26 12.73 -5.12 12.67
C ALA A 26 11.90 -6.42 12.63
N GLY A 27 10.59 -6.35 12.42
CA GLY A 27 9.70 -7.49 12.28
C GLY A 27 9.46 -7.95 10.84
N THR A 28 10.13 -7.36 9.84
CA THR A 28 10.04 -7.74 8.43
C THR A 28 11.23 -8.59 7.99
N ASP A 29 11.17 -9.18 6.81
CA ASP A 29 12.26 -9.97 6.22
C ASP A 29 13.58 -9.19 6.09
N TRP A 30 13.51 -7.85 6.12
CA TRP A 30 14.63 -6.94 6.00
C TRP A 30 15.42 -6.71 7.29
N ALA A 31 15.05 -7.37 8.41
CA ALA A 31 15.68 -7.14 9.72
C ALA A 31 17.21 -7.27 9.71
N HIS A 32 17.75 -8.18 8.89
CA HIS A 32 19.18 -8.45 8.79
C HIS A 32 19.99 -7.36 8.06
N MET A 33 19.33 -6.47 7.31
CA MET A 33 19.95 -5.35 6.59
C MET A 33 19.06 -4.09 6.65
N LEU A 34 18.41 -3.88 7.78
CA LEU A 34 17.37 -2.88 7.96
C LEU A 34 17.84 -1.47 7.64
N THR A 35 19.05 -1.10 8.06
CA THR A 35 19.61 0.25 7.83
C THR A 35 19.72 0.55 6.35
N GLU A 36 20.28 -0.35 5.58
CA GLU A 36 20.49 -0.20 4.14
C GLU A 36 19.15 -0.09 3.40
N VAL A 37 18.19 -0.92 3.77
CA VAL A 37 16.86 -0.91 3.15
C VAL A 37 16.09 0.36 3.51
N GLN A 38 16.16 0.83 4.75
CA GLN A 38 15.53 2.10 5.14
C GLN A 38 16.13 3.29 4.39
N VAL A 39 17.44 3.31 4.12
CA VAL A 39 18.07 4.33 3.25
C VAL A 39 17.50 4.27 1.82
N CYS A 40 17.31 3.07 1.27
CA CYS A 40 16.69 2.89 -0.04
C CYS A 40 15.23 3.41 -0.03
N PHE A 41 14.43 3.04 0.95
CA PHE A 41 13.05 3.49 1.09
C PHE A 41 12.95 5.02 1.27
N ALA A 42 13.86 5.62 2.01
CA ALA A 42 13.94 7.08 2.13
C ALA A 42 14.25 7.76 0.79
N ALA A 43 15.12 7.18 -0.03
CA ALA A 43 15.40 7.68 -1.38
C ALA A 43 14.16 7.55 -2.30
N ILE A 44 13.45 6.44 -2.25
CA ILE A 44 12.18 6.23 -2.98
C ILE A 44 11.14 7.25 -2.52
N ALA A 45 10.95 7.43 -1.20
CA ALA A 45 10.03 8.40 -0.63
C ALA A 45 10.33 9.83 -1.07
N ARG A 46 11.61 10.20 -1.16
CA ARG A 46 12.04 11.51 -1.66
C ARG A 46 11.60 11.72 -3.11
N GLU A 47 11.78 10.74 -3.99
CA GLU A 47 11.41 10.88 -5.40
C GLU A 47 9.88 10.92 -5.60
N ILE A 48 9.13 10.10 -4.86
CA ILE A 48 7.67 10.11 -4.91
C ILE A 48 7.13 11.48 -4.48
N THR A 49 7.58 11.98 -3.33
CA THR A 49 6.99 13.18 -2.71
C THR A 49 7.30 14.49 -3.44
N GLN A 50 8.18 14.48 -4.43
CA GLN A 50 8.36 15.60 -5.35
C GLN A 50 7.22 15.71 -6.38
N ARG A 51 6.45 14.66 -6.58
CA ARG A 51 5.46 14.54 -7.66
C ARG A 51 4.04 14.29 -7.18
N GLU A 52 3.89 13.50 -6.13
CA GLU A 52 2.59 13.00 -5.69
C GLU A 52 2.55 12.67 -4.19
N LEU A 53 1.38 12.32 -3.69
CA LEU A 53 1.20 11.95 -2.29
C LEU A 53 1.83 10.59 -2.02
N LEU A 54 2.39 10.45 -0.83
CA LEU A 54 2.93 9.22 -0.29
C LEU A 54 2.20 8.85 1.00
N LEU A 55 1.59 7.67 1.02
CA LEU A 55 1.13 7.03 2.25
C LEU A 55 2.21 6.09 2.76
N ILE A 56 2.71 6.34 3.96
CA ILE A 56 3.63 5.44 4.66
C ILE A 56 2.84 4.69 5.74
N VAL A 57 2.81 3.36 5.60
CA VAL A 57 2.22 2.44 6.57
C VAL A 57 3.35 1.86 7.42
N THR A 58 3.27 1.99 8.73
CA THR A 58 4.32 1.55 9.66
C THR A 58 3.78 1.43 11.09
N PRO A 59 4.30 0.51 11.91
CA PRO A 59 4.00 0.50 13.34
C PRO A 59 4.66 1.65 14.11
N GLU A 60 5.66 2.33 13.52
CA GLU A 60 6.51 3.32 14.21
C GLU A 60 6.58 4.66 13.45
N PRO A 61 5.45 5.39 13.26
CA PRO A 61 5.40 6.57 12.40
C PRO A 61 6.35 7.70 12.84
N GLU A 62 6.53 7.92 14.15
CA GLU A 62 7.42 8.98 14.63
C GLU A 62 8.90 8.67 14.39
N GLU A 63 9.30 7.40 14.43
CA GLU A 63 10.68 7.02 14.11
C GLU A 63 10.95 7.19 12.60
N VAL A 64 10.03 6.74 11.76
CA VAL A 64 10.16 6.93 10.31
C VAL A 64 10.20 8.41 9.95
N LYS A 65 9.35 9.24 10.57
CA LYS A 65 9.34 10.69 10.37
C LYS A 65 10.67 11.33 10.71
N LYS A 66 11.31 10.95 11.82
CA LYS A 66 12.65 11.42 12.17
C LYS A 66 13.68 11.05 11.10
N GLN A 67 13.61 9.82 10.57
CA GLN A 67 14.54 9.33 9.56
C GLN A 67 14.48 10.13 8.25
N ILE A 68 13.27 10.50 7.79
CA ILE A 68 13.07 11.04 6.44
C ILE A 68 12.85 12.56 6.38
N SER A 69 12.56 13.23 7.51
CA SER A 69 12.12 14.63 7.53
C SER A 69 13.10 15.63 6.92
N ALA A 70 14.40 15.32 6.92
CA ALA A 70 15.44 16.19 6.37
C ALA A 70 15.56 16.12 4.82
N THR A 71 15.04 15.06 4.19
CA THR A 71 15.30 14.76 2.78
C THR A 71 14.03 14.59 1.93
N VAL A 72 12.89 14.43 2.57
CA VAL A 72 11.59 14.13 1.94
C VAL A 72 10.66 15.34 2.05
N ASN A 73 9.86 15.62 1.01
CA ASN A 73 8.84 16.66 1.09
C ASN A 73 7.68 16.22 1.98
N MET A 74 7.76 16.55 3.27
CA MET A 74 6.81 16.13 4.29
C MET A 74 5.38 16.63 4.08
N GLN A 75 5.15 17.66 3.25
CA GLN A 75 3.80 18.14 2.91
C GLN A 75 3.01 17.09 2.13
N ASN A 76 3.72 16.28 1.33
CA ASN A 76 3.16 15.21 0.51
C ASN A 76 3.19 13.84 1.20
N VAL A 77 3.55 13.77 2.48
CA VAL A 77 3.55 12.51 3.25
C VAL A 77 2.33 12.42 4.14
N ARG A 78 1.75 11.23 4.19
CA ARG A 78 0.76 10.84 5.20
C ARG A 78 1.25 9.57 5.87
N PHE A 79 1.12 9.51 7.19
CA PHE A 79 1.48 8.33 7.98
C PHE A 79 0.24 7.63 8.46
N MET A 80 0.24 6.32 8.36
CA MET A 80 -0.76 5.46 9.00
C MET A 80 -0.07 4.50 9.94
N GLU A 81 -0.37 4.62 11.22
CA GLU A 81 0.09 3.66 12.22
C GLU A 81 -0.68 2.36 12.04
N CYS A 82 0.02 1.31 11.69
CA CYS A 82 -0.52 0.00 11.47
C CYS A 82 0.58 -1.05 11.63
N GLU A 83 0.27 -2.13 12.33
CA GLU A 83 1.11 -3.33 12.36
C GLU A 83 1.16 -3.96 10.97
N THR A 84 2.34 -4.41 10.56
CA THR A 84 2.58 -5.07 9.28
C THR A 84 3.40 -6.33 9.45
N ASN A 85 3.29 -7.27 8.49
CA ASN A 85 4.17 -8.44 8.45
C ASN A 85 5.34 -8.19 7.51
N ASP A 86 5.11 -7.51 6.36
CA ASP A 86 6.11 -7.30 5.33
C ASP A 86 5.95 -5.95 4.61
N THR A 87 6.77 -5.70 3.60
CA THR A 87 6.89 -4.41 2.89
C THR A 87 6.30 -4.40 1.47
N TRP A 88 5.83 -5.53 0.98
CA TRP A 88 5.42 -5.75 -0.40
C TRP A 88 4.01 -5.21 -0.67
N ALA A 89 3.87 -3.88 -0.63
CA ALA A 89 2.58 -3.20 -0.81
C ALA A 89 1.88 -3.52 -2.13
N ARG A 90 2.63 -3.87 -3.19
CA ARG A 90 2.05 -4.33 -4.47
C ARG A 90 1.21 -5.59 -4.28
N ASP A 91 1.64 -6.51 -3.42
CA ASP A 91 1.01 -7.82 -3.26
C ASP A 91 -0.19 -7.79 -2.33
N HIS A 92 -0.13 -6.99 -1.26
CA HIS A 92 -1.21 -6.90 -0.27
C HIS A 92 -2.10 -5.65 -0.38
N GLY A 93 -1.71 -4.68 -1.22
CA GLY A 93 -2.48 -3.44 -1.40
C GLY A 93 -3.77 -3.66 -2.19
N ALA A 94 -4.71 -2.69 -2.07
CA ALA A 94 -5.95 -2.73 -2.82
C ALA A 94 -5.72 -2.68 -4.33
N ILE A 95 -6.51 -3.45 -5.07
CA ILE A 95 -6.59 -3.34 -6.53
C ILE A 95 -7.66 -2.29 -6.87
N THR A 96 -7.22 -1.20 -7.49
CA THR A 96 -8.12 -0.11 -7.87
C THR A 96 -8.76 -0.38 -9.23
N MET A 97 -10.09 -0.36 -9.27
CA MET A 97 -10.87 -0.39 -10.51
C MET A 97 -11.59 0.95 -10.68
N LEU A 98 -11.73 1.41 -11.90
CA LEU A 98 -12.43 2.65 -12.24
C LEU A 98 -13.70 2.36 -13.03
N ASP A 99 -14.79 3.02 -12.67
CA ASP A 99 -16.06 3.03 -13.39
C ASP A 99 -16.64 4.45 -13.48
N SER A 100 -17.86 4.60 -14.00
CA SER A 100 -18.53 5.89 -14.09
C SER A 100 -18.86 6.55 -12.75
N GLU A 101 -18.84 5.79 -11.66
CA GLU A 101 -19.12 6.28 -10.31
C GLU A 101 -17.81 6.62 -9.55
N GLY A 102 -16.65 6.28 -10.10
CA GLY A 102 -15.33 6.55 -9.53
C GLY A 102 -14.50 5.32 -9.24
N ALA A 103 -13.64 5.41 -8.23
CA ALA A 103 -12.73 4.34 -7.86
C ALA A 103 -13.40 3.32 -6.94
N SER A 104 -13.18 2.04 -7.23
CA SER A 104 -13.47 0.91 -6.34
C SER A 104 -12.17 0.27 -5.88
N LEU A 105 -12.02 0.10 -4.58
CA LEU A 105 -10.84 -0.45 -3.93
C LEU A 105 -11.15 -1.91 -3.55
N LEU A 106 -10.69 -2.84 -4.38
CA LEU A 106 -10.91 -4.27 -4.17
C LEU A 106 -9.85 -4.82 -3.22
N ASP A 107 -10.28 -5.29 -2.05
CA ASP A 107 -9.43 -5.80 -0.98
C ASP A 107 -9.46 -7.33 -1.00
N PHE A 108 -8.48 -7.93 -1.69
CA PHE A 108 -8.30 -9.37 -1.80
C PHE A 108 -7.45 -9.91 -0.65
N MET A 109 -7.57 -11.22 -0.37
CA MET A 109 -6.72 -11.87 0.60
C MET A 109 -5.33 -12.09 0.02
N PHE A 110 -4.35 -11.47 0.65
CA PHE A 110 -2.95 -11.85 0.46
C PHE A 110 -2.63 -13.03 1.38
N ASN A 111 -2.05 -14.10 0.85
CA ASN A 111 -1.77 -15.31 1.60
C ASN A 111 -0.27 -15.58 1.87
N GLY A 112 0.56 -14.52 1.77
CA GLY A 112 1.99 -14.63 2.00
C GLY A 112 2.68 -15.59 1.01
N TRP A 113 2.36 -15.45 -0.27
CA TRP A 113 2.91 -16.26 -1.38
C TRP A 113 2.69 -17.76 -1.18
N GLY A 114 1.45 -18.14 -0.95
CA GLY A 114 1.08 -19.54 -0.75
C GLY A 114 1.34 -20.05 0.67
N LEU A 115 1.08 -19.22 1.67
CA LEU A 115 1.26 -19.51 3.11
C LEU A 115 2.73 -19.70 3.53
N LYS A 116 3.66 -19.14 2.76
CA LYS A 116 5.08 -19.20 3.08
C LYS A 116 5.46 -18.24 4.20
N PHE A 117 4.76 -17.09 4.28
CA PHE A 117 4.95 -16.06 5.30
C PHE A 117 3.63 -15.68 5.94
N ALA A 118 3.68 -15.07 7.13
CA ALA A 118 2.53 -14.46 7.76
C ALA A 118 2.05 -13.26 6.94
N SER A 119 0.74 -13.04 6.88
CA SER A 119 0.11 -11.93 6.14
C SER A 119 -1.15 -11.40 6.83
N ASP A 120 -1.40 -11.85 8.05
CA ASP A 120 -2.59 -11.49 8.81
C ASP A 120 -2.69 -9.99 9.12
N LYS A 121 -1.56 -9.34 9.37
CA LYS A 121 -1.48 -7.89 9.61
C LYS A 121 -1.61 -7.11 8.29
N ASP A 122 -0.95 -7.54 7.24
CA ASP A 122 -0.96 -6.89 5.92
C ASP A 122 -2.38 -6.86 5.33
N ASN A 123 -3.16 -7.92 5.55
CA ASN A 123 -4.57 -8.01 5.16
C ASN A 123 -5.50 -7.02 5.92
N LEU A 124 -4.99 -6.28 6.90
CA LEU A 124 -5.75 -5.24 7.61
C LEU A 124 -5.54 -3.85 7.02
N ILE A 125 -4.46 -3.63 6.28
CA ILE A 125 -3.98 -2.32 5.85
C ILE A 125 -5.02 -1.59 5.00
N THR A 126 -5.50 -2.20 3.92
CA THR A 126 -6.45 -1.58 2.99
C THR A 126 -7.71 -1.08 3.71
N ARG A 127 -8.37 -1.92 4.49
CA ARG A 127 -9.59 -1.52 5.19
C ARG A 127 -9.35 -0.46 6.26
N GLN A 128 -8.19 -0.47 6.92
CA GLN A 128 -7.84 0.58 7.87
C GLN A 128 -7.59 1.91 7.14
N ALA A 129 -6.86 1.91 6.04
CA ALA A 129 -6.61 3.09 5.23
C ALA A 129 -7.90 3.73 4.70
N VAL A 130 -8.87 2.93 4.28
CA VAL A 130 -10.21 3.41 3.91
C VAL A 130 -10.94 3.98 5.12
N LYS A 131 -10.95 3.27 6.25
CA LYS A 131 -11.65 3.69 7.47
C LYS A 131 -11.18 5.05 8.00
N VAL A 132 -9.87 5.33 7.90
CA VAL A 132 -9.29 6.60 8.35
C VAL A 132 -9.24 7.67 7.27
N GLY A 133 -9.74 7.38 6.06
CA GLY A 133 -9.85 8.34 4.96
C GLY A 133 -8.54 8.60 4.21
N PHE A 134 -7.55 7.72 4.30
CA PHE A 134 -6.33 7.81 3.50
C PHE A 134 -6.53 7.33 2.06
N LEU A 135 -7.36 6.29 1.88
CA LEU A 135 -7.77 5.82 0.57
C LEU A 135 -9.22 6.25 0.30
N ASN A 136 -9.41 6.96 -0.80
CA ASN A 136 -10.72 7.43 -1.24
C ASN A 136 -11.25 6.55 -2.35
N GLY A 137 -12.43 5.97 -2.15
CA GLY A 137 -13.08 5.09 -3.11
C GLY A 137 -14.08 4.16 -2.43
N ARG A 138 -14.84 3.45 -3.23
CA ARG A 138 -15.77 2.45 -2.73
C ARG A 138 -15.01 1.21 -2.29
N TYR A 139 -14.98 0.93 -1.01
CA TYR A 139 -14.37 -0.30 -0.49
C TYR A 139 -15.18 -1.54 -0.89
N VAL A 140 -14.50 -2.51 -1.50
CA VAL A 140 -15.10 -3.78 -1.93
C VAL A 140 -14.33 -4.93 -1.30
N ASN A 141 -14.92 -5.53 -0.26
CA ASN A 141 -14.33 -6.68 0.41
C ASN A 141 -14.32 -7.91 -0.52
N ARG A 142 -13.16 -8.45 -0.80
CA ARG A 142 -12.87 -9.67 -1.56
C ARG A 142 -11.98 -10.65 -0.77
N LEU A 143 -11.86 -10.48 0.54
CA LEU A 143 -11.00 -11.31 1.40
C LEU A 143 -11.38 -12.81 1.41
N GLY A 144 -12.51 -13.20 0.86
CA GLY A 144 -12.85 -14.60 0.60
C GLY A 144 -12.13 -15.21 -0.62
N PHE A 145 -11.35 -14.42 -1.37
CA PHE A 145 -10.63 -14.85 -2.56
C PHE A 145 -9.16 -14.44 -2.46
N VAL A 146 -8.26 -15.40 -2.64
CA VAL A 146 -6.81 -15.15 -2.61
C VAL A 146 -6.36 -14.60 -3.97
N LEU A 147 -5.79 -13.40 -3.95
CA LEU A 147 -5.20 -12.75 -5.10
C LEU A 147 -4.16 -11.72 -4.63
N GLU A 148 -2.94 -11.85 -5.08
CA GLU A 148 -1.90 -10.86 -4.87
C GLU A 148 -1.77 -9.92 -6.08
N GLY A 149 -1.59 -8.63 -5.84
CA GLY A 149 -1.50 -7.62 -6.89
C GLY A 149 -0.30 -7.82 -7.82
N GLY A 150 0.77 -8.42 -7.34
CA GLY A 150 1.94 -8.79 -8.13
C GLY A 150 1.69 -9.82 -9.23
N SER A 151 0.53 -10.51 -9.19
CA SER A 151 0.11 -11.45 -10.24
C SER A 151 -0.70 -10.81 -11.37
N ILE A 152 -0.93 -9.49 -11.31
CA ILE A 152 -1.75 -8.74 -12.27
C ILE A 152 -0.88 -7.74 -13.02
N GLU A 153 -1.04 -7.72 -14.34
CA GLU A 153 -0.45 -6.74 -15.26
C GLU A 153 -1.56 -6.00 -16.01
N SER A 154 -1.37 -4.73 -16.35
CA SER A 154 -2.36 -3.90 -17.06
C SER A 154 -1.74 -2.93 -18.05
#